data_115f8a47a1a53dbccbe31872bdffd764
#
_entry.id   115f8a47a1a53dbccbe31872bdffd764
#
_cell.length_a   1.000
_cell.length_b   1.000
_cell.length_c   1.000
_cell.angle_alpha   90.00
_cell.angle_beta   90.00
_cell.angle_gamma   90.00
#
_symmetry.space_group_name_H-M   'P 1'
#
loop_
_entity.id
_entity.type
_entity.pdbx_description
1 polymer ?
#
loop_
_entity_poly.entity_id
_entity_poly.type
_entity_poly.pdbx_seq_one_letter_code
_entity_poly.pdbx_strand_id
1 'polypeptide(L)'
;MRYQLQPGDKLTIILPTEIPSANLQAFHHPLDIVYEDDYLLIVCKPSLQNCAPSREHPHESLIEQVLAYCHENDNDFTPHIVTRLDRNTTGLVLLAKHGHIHHLLSHIKINKRYIALCHGATQPEGIIEAPIARANDSIITRQVSSTGKYAKSTYRTLNSKQNVSLCEVTLHTGRTHQIRVHFQYIGHPLIGDALYGGNHDMIHNHCLQCTALQFKHPILHKTISITIDYKQLICLYNML
;
A
#
# COMPACT_ATOMS: atom_id res chain seq x y z
N MET A 1 25.97 30.29 24.29
CA MET A 1 26.10 29.26 25.37
C MET A 1 25.27 28.07 24.93
N ARG A 2 25.81 26.83 24.91
CA ARG A 2 25.04 25.62 24.60
C ARG A 2 24.63 24.99 25.94
N TYR A 3 23.35 24.96 26.24
CA TYR A 3 22.83 24.26 27.41
C TYR A 3 23.00 22.76 27.21
N GLN A 4 23.48 22.05 28.24
CA GLN A 4 23.55 20.58 28.26
C GLN A 4 22.41 20.06 29.12
N LEU A 5 21.55 19.23 28.55
CA LEU A 5 20.43 18.61 29.25
C LEU A 5 20.92 17.81 30.45
N GLN A 6 20.23 17.98 31.58
CA GLN A 6 20.47 17.26 32.84
C GLN A 6 19.36 16.24 33.11
N PRO A 7 19.61 15.17 33.87
CA PRO A 7 18.58 14.26 34.32
C PRO A 7 17.44 15.02 35.04
N GLY A 8 16.21 14.88 34.55
CA GLY A 8 15.04 15.59 35.09
C GLY A 8 14.61 16.82 34.28
N ASP A 9 15.39 17.25 33.29
CA ASP A 9 14.99 18.34 32.40
C ASP A 9 13.79 17.89 31.52
N LYS A 10 12.85 18.82 31.34
CA LYS A 10 11.73 18.64 30.41
C LYS A 10 12.04 19.35 29.10
N LEU A 11 12.24 18.59 28.03
CA LEU A 11 12.40 19.12 26.69
C LEU A 11 11.04 19.17 25.98
N THR A 12 10.63 20.36 25.56
CA THR A 12 9.45 20.54 24.70
C THR A 12 9.93 20.90 23.30
N ILE A 13 9.55 20.10 22.30
CA ILE A 13 9.85 20.35 20.89
C ILE A 13 8.52 20.75 20.22
N ILE A 14 8.49 21.96 19.70
CA ILE A 14 7.36 22.47 18.92
C ILE A 14 7.70 22.23 17.44
N LEU A 15 6.94 21.37 16.78
CA LEU A 15 7.05 21.18 15.34
C LEU A 15 6.39 22.37 14.61
N PRO A 16 6.98 22.85 13.49
CA PRO A 16 6.35 23.91 12.73
C PRO A 16 5.04 23.41 12.10
N THR A 17 4.06 24.30 11.98
CA THR A 17 2.85 24.04 11.19
C THR A 17 3.20 23.80 9.74
N GLU A 18 2.71 22.70 9.18
CA GLU A 18 2.94 22.34 7.79
C GLU A 18 1.79 22.83 6.93
N ILE A 19 2.10 23.34 5.76
CA ILE A 19 1.10 23.77 4.79
C ILE A 19 1.01 22.70 3.70
N PRO A 20 -0.18 22.12 3.43
CA PRO A 20 -0.37 21.20 2.32
C PRO A 20 0.01 21.85 0.99
N SER A 21 0.47 21.03 0.03
CA SER A 21 0.78 21.52 -1.32
C SER A 21 -0.43 22.22 -1.93
N ALA A 22 -0.23 23.41 -2.51
CA ALA A 22 -1.29 24.19 -3.17
C ALA A 22 -1.96 23.47 -4.36
N ASN A 23 -1.34 22.39 -4.85
CA ASN A 23 -1.89 21.57 -5.94
C ASN A 23 -2.87 20.50 -5.43
N LEU A 24 -2.99 20.28 -4.12
CA LEU A 24 -3.95 19.35 -3.54
C LEU A 24 -5.30 20.04 -3.35
N GLN A 25 -6.36 19.38 -3.76
CA GLN A 25 -7.74 19.85 -3.57
C GLN A 25 -8.45 18.90 -2.62
N ALA A 26 -9.11 19.43 -1.60
CA ALA A 26 -9.88 18.61 -0.67
C ALA A 26 -10.98 17.85 -1.42
N PHE A 27 -11.01 16.52 -1.26
CA PHE A 27 -11.97 15.61 -1.89
C PHE A 27 -12.91 15.05 -0.80
N HIS A 28 -14.11 15.61 -0.71
CA HIS A 28 -15.11 15.25 0.30
C HIS A 28 -15.79 13.92 -0.04
N HIS A 29 -15.29 12.84 0.50
CA HIS A 29 -15.82 11.49 0.39
C HIS A 29 -15.56 10.73 1.69
N PRO A 30 -16.47 9.85 2.15
CA PRO A 30 -16.26 9.07 3.38
C PRO A 30 -14.93 8.33 3.40
N LEU A 31 -14.18 8.47 4.49
CA LEU A 31 -12.88 7.83 4.69
C LEU A 31 -13.03 6.62 5.60
N ASP A 32 -12.60 5.45 5.13
CA ASP A 32 -12.61 4.21 5.93
C ASP A 32 -11.35 4.15 6.79
N ILE A 33 -11.46 4.69 8.03
CA ILE A 33 -10.38 4.77 9.00
C ILE A 33 -10.33 3.46 9.80
N VAL A 34 -9.20 2.79 9.75
CA VAL A 34 -8.95 1.51 10.47
C VAL A 34 -8.18 1.72 11.77
N TYR A 35 -7.31 2.71 11.80
CA TYR A 35 -6.52 3.08 12.98
C TYR A 35 -6.13 4.55 12.90
N GLU A 36 -6.20 5.22 14.03
CA GLU A 36 -5.75 6.61 14.18
C GLU A 36 -5.19 6.84 15.58
N ASP A 37 -4.11 7.62 15.65
CA ASP A 37 -3.57 8.23 16.88
C ASP A 37 -3.01 9.63 16.57
N ASP A 38 -2.32 10.25 17.51
CA ASP A 38 -1.77 11.60 17.35
C ASP A 38 -0.72 11.71 16.22
N TYR A 39 -0.16 10.60 15.74
CA TYR A 39 0.97 10.56 14.82
C TYR A 39 0.66 9.87 13.48
N LEU A 40 -0.26 8.93 13.50
CA LEU A 40 -0.51 8.00 12.40
C LEU A 40 -1.99 7.92 12.05
N LEU A 41 -2.25 7.69 10.76
CA LEU A 41 -3.55 7.35 10.24
C LEU A 41 -3.41 6.12 9.32
N ILE A 42 -4.21 5.08 9.53
CA ILE A 42 -4.29 3.92 8.63
C ILE A 42 -5.72 3.84 8.11
N VAL A 43 -5.84 3.84 6.79
CA VAL A 43 -7.13 3.81 6.10
C VAL A 43 -7.21 2.62 5.15
N CYS A 44 -8.43 2.17 4.87
CA CYS A 44 -8.70 1.16 3.84
C CYS A 44 -9.04 1.86 2.52
N LYS A 45 -8.10 1.84 1.56
CA LYS A 45 -8.27 2.45 0.25
C LYS A 45 -9.14 1.57 -0.65
N PRO A 46 -10.19 2.11 -1.30
CA PRO A 46 -10.97 1.38 -2.30
C PRO A 46 -10.18 1.16 -3.60
N SER A 47 -10.73 0.36 -4.50
CA SER A 47 -10.27 0.26 -5.90
C SER A 47 -10.55 1.56 -6.65
N LEU A 48 -9.88 1.75 -7.80
CA LEU A 48 -10.03 2.90 -8.71
C LEU A 48 -9.61 4.26 -8.13
N GLN A 49 -8.95 4.29 -6.97
CA GLN A 49 -8.44 5.50 -6.35
C GLN A 49 -6.91 5.50 -6.30
N ASN A 50 -6.28 6.58 -6.74
CA ASN A 50 -4.84 6.80 -6.55
C ASN A 50 -4.53 7.18 -5.11
N CYS A 51 -3.35 6.80 -4.60
CA CYS A 51 -2.89 7.32 -3.30
C CYS A 51 -2.59 8.83 -3.34
N ALA A 52 -2.04 9.32 -4.44
CA ALA A 52 -1.74 10.73 -4.68
C ALA A 52 -2.12 11.12 -6.12
N PRO A 53 -2.30 12.42 -6.41
CA PRO A 53 -2.56 12.90 -7.75
C PRO A 53 -1.54 12.39 -8.76
N SER A 54 -1.99 12.11 -9.97
CA SER A 54 -1.15 11.73 -11.10
C SER A 54 -1.53 12.53 -12.34
N ARG A 55 -0.71 12.45 -13.39
CA ARG A 55 -1.00 13.17 -14.64
C ARG A 55 -2.35 12.75 -15.26
N GLU A 56 -2.70 11.47 -15.17
CA GLU A 56 -3.94 10.91 -15.74
C GLU A 56 -5.15 11.08 -14.80
N HIS A 57 -4.90 11.19 -13.50
CA HIS A 57 -5.89 11.35 -12.44
C HIS A 57 -5.42 12.45 -11.49
N PRO A 58 -5.61 13.73 -11.84
CA PRO A 58 -5.05 14.87 -11.10
C PRO A 58 -5.74 15.14 -9.77
N HIS A 59 -6.92 14.57 -9.54
CA HIS A 59 -7.75 14.77 -8.35
C HIS A 59 -8.39 13.47 -7.86
N GLU A 60 -9.17 13.54 -6.78
CA GLU A 60 -9.89 12.43 -6.15
C GLU A 60 -8.95 11.35 -5.58
N SER A 61 -7.75 11.76 -5.22
CA SER A 61 -6.76 10.87 -4.61
C SER A 61 -7.01 10.69 -3.11
N LEU A 62 -6.46 9.60 -2.56
CA LEU A 62 -6.56 9.31 -1.13
C LEU A 62 -6.01 10.45 -0.26
N ILE A 63 -4.88 11.07 -0.65
CA ILE A 63 -4.31 12.18 0.13
C ILE A 63 -5.23 13.41 0.14
N GLU A 64 -5.96 13.67 -0.94
CA GLU A 64 -6.94 14.75 -1.03
C GLU A 64 -8.20 14.44 -0.22
N GLN A 65 -8.60 13.16 -0.15
CA GLN A 65 -9.67 12.69 0.72
C GLN A 65 -9.30 12.83 2.20
N VAL A 66 -8.06 12.49 2.58
CA VAL A 66 -7.56 12.70 3.95
C VAL A 66 -7.44 14.19 4.27
N LEU A 67 -7.09 15.02 3.29
CA LEU A 67 -7.05 16.47 3.47
C LEU A 67 -8.47 17.04 3.78
N ALA A 68 -9.50 16.54 3.08
CA ALA A 68 -10.90 16.92 3.39
C ALA A 68 -11.28 16.48 4.82
N TYR A 69 -10.92 15.26 5.21
CA TYR A 69 -11.12 14.76 6.58
C TYR A 69 -10.46 15.67 7.63
N CYS A 70 -9.23 16.15 7.37
CA CYS A 70 -8.56 17.09 8.28
C CYS A 70 -9.38 18.38 8.45
N HIS A 71 -9.87 18.96 7.35
CA HIS A 71 -10.65 20.20 7.37
C HIS A 71 -11.99 20.04 8.09
N GLU A 72 -12.67 18.90 7.92
CA GLU A 72 -13.99 18.63 8.52
C GLU A 72 -13.93 18.40 10.03
N ASN A 73 -12.79 17.98 10.55
CA ASN A 73 -12.62 17.61 11.97
C ASN A 73 -11.74 18.61 12.74
N ASP A 74 -11.48 19.79 12.20
CA ASP A 74 -10.57 20.80 12.78
C ASP A 74 -9.20 20.20 13.16
N ASN A 75 -8.76 19.20 12.41
CA ASN A 75 -7.49 18.53 12.61
C ASN A 75 -6.37 19.34 11.94
N ASP A 76 -5.46 19.82 12.73
CA ASP A 76 -4.37 20.72 12.32
C ASP A 76 -3.12 19.92 11.89
N PHE A 77 -3.29 18.94 10.96
CA PHE A 77 -2.16 18.17 10.43
C PHE A 77 -2.15 18.14 8.91
N THR A 78 -0.94 18.00 8.36
CA THR A 78 -0.72 17.76 6.93
C THR A 78 -0.44 16.28 6.68
N PRO A 79 -1.28 15.56 5.89
CA PRO A 79 -1.11 14.13 5.68
C PRO A 79 0.08 13.82 4.76
N HIS A 80 0.88 12.81 5.14
CA HIS A 80 2.01 12.29 4.37
C HIS A 80 1.86 10.81 4.12
N ILE A 81 1.83 10.39 2.85
CA ILE A 81 1.71 8.98 2.48
C ILE A 81 3.01 8.24 2.78
N VAL A 82 2.95 7.25 3.67
CA VAL A 82 4.09 6.37 4.03
C VAL A 82 4.11 5.12 3.16
N THR A 83 2.95 4.47 2.97
CA THR A 83 2.83 3.30 2.08
C THR A 83 1.90 3.62 0.92
N ARG A 84 2.18 3.05 -0.25
CA ARG A 84 1.35 3.25 -1.45
C ARG A 84 0.83 1.94 -1.96
N LEU A 85 -0.37 2.01 -2.54
CA LEU A 85 -0.99 0.95 -3.33
C LEU A 85 -1.22 1.48 -4.76
N ASP A 86 -1.25 0.57 -5.72
CA ASP A 86 -1.65 0.89 -7.09
C ASP A 86 -3.12 1.32 -7.11
N ARG A 87 -3.55 2.00 -8.17
CA ARG A 87 -4.90 2.55 -8.31
C ARG A 87 -6.00 1.51 -8.05
N ASN A 88 -5.85 0.31 -8.60
CA ASN A 88 -6.85 -0.76 -8.48
C ASN A 88 -6.59 -1.71 -7.29
N THR A 89 -5.45 -1.61 -6.62
CA THR A 89 -5.16 -2.38 -5.39
C THR A 89 -5.93 -1.78 -4.23
N THR A 90 -6.65 -2.61 -3.50
CA THR A 90 -7.43 -2.22 -2.31
C THR A 90 -6.66 -2.45 -1.01
N GLY A 91 -7.20 -1.94 0.10
CA GLY A 91 -6.71 -2.26 1.45
C GLY A 91 -5.86 -1.20 2.11
N LEU A 92 -5.06 -1.61 3.07
CA LEU A 92 -4.43 -0.74 4.05
C LEU A 92 -3.37 0.19 3.46
N VAL A 93 -3.52 1.48 3.74
CA VAL A 93 -2.54 2.53 3.47
C VAL A 93 -2.20 3.23 4.78
N LEU A 94 -0.91 3.35 5.08
CA LEU A 94 -0.38 4.09 6.23
C LEU A 94 -0.02 5.52 5.80
N LEU A 95 -0.52 6.49 6.56
CA LEU A 95 -0.16 7.90 6.47
C LEU A 95 0.44 8.36 7.80
N ALA A 96 1.36 9.31 7.73
CA ALA A 96 1.84 10.07 8.87
C ALA A 96 1.11 11.41 8.93
N LYS A 97 0.81 11.89 10.13
CA LYS A 97 0.14 13.17 10.37
C LYS A 97 1.11 14.36 10.34
N HIS A 98 2.41 14.10 10.20
CA HIS A 98 3.46 15.13 10.16
C HIS A 98 4.68 14.63 9.38
N GLY A 99 5.38 15.52 8.65
CA GLY A 99 6.58 15.18 7.88
C GLY A 99 7.71 14.58 8.71
N HIS A 100 7.87 15.02 9.95
CA HIS A 100 8.84 14.39 10.87
C HIS A 100 8.52 12.91 11.14
N ILE A 101 7.24 12.58 11.37
CA ILE A 101 6.78 11.20 11.57
C ILE A 101 6.97 10.39 10.29
N HIS A 102 6.66 10.97 9.12
CA HIS A 102 6.93 10.36 7.82
C HIS A 102 8.42 10.02 7.66
N HIS A 103 9.32 10.96 8.02
CA HIS A 103 10.76 10.73 8.00
C HIS A 103 11.18 9.56 8.90
N LEU A 104 10.71 9.52 10.14
CA LEU A 104 11.00 8.40 11.06
C LEU A 104 10.53 7.07 10.49
N LEU A 105 9.31 7.01 9.94
CA LEU A 105 8.74 5.80 9.33
C LEU A 105 9.50 5.33 8.09
N SER A 106 10.16 6.23 7.35
CA SER A 106 10.96 5.88 6.17
C SER A 106 12.16 4.97 6.51
N HIS A 107 12.60 4.96 7.79
CA HIS A 107 13.69 4.14 8.29
C HIS A 107 13.22 2.89 9.04
N ILE A 108 11.90 2.69 9.17
CA ILE A 108 11.31 1.56 9.86
C ILE A 108 10.84 0.52 8.84
N LYS A 109 11.15 -0.75 9.11
CA LYS A 109 10.61 -1.85 8.31
C LYS A 109 9.11 -2.00 8.53
N ILE A 110 8.34 -1.84 7.46
CA ILE A 110 6.89 -2.06 7.45
C ILE A 110 6.63 -3.38 6.73
N ASN A 111 6.23 -4.39 7.49
CA ASN A 111 5.82 -5.69 6.96
C ASN A 111 4.40 -5.56 6.40
N LYS A 112 4.21 -6.03 5.16
CA LYS A 112 2.94 -5.95 4.44
C LYS A 112 2.55 -7.34 3.97
N ARG A 113 1.30 -7.72 4.22
CA ARG A 113 0.71 -8.94 3.66
C ARG A 113 -0.45 -8.57 2.75
N TYR A 114 -0.56 -9.33 1.69
CA TYR A 114 -1.58 -9.16 0.67
C TYR A 114 -2.32 -10.47 0.45
N ILE A 115 -3.56 -10.38 0.02
CA ILE A 115 -4.30 -11.49 -0.56
C ILE A 115 -4.48 -11.20 -2.05
N ALA A 116 -4.22 -12.22 -2.87
CA ALA A 116 -4.31 -12.16 -4.32
C ALA A 116 -5.09 -13.34 -4.86
N LEU A 117 -5.89 -13.10 -5.91
CA LEU A 117 -6.41 -14.17 -6.78
C LEU A 117 -5.60 -14.18 -8.07
N CYS A 118 -5.11 -15.35 -8.46
CA CYS A 118 -4.34 -15.51 -9.69
C CYS A 118 -4.83 -16.69 -10.52
N HIS A 119 -4.53 -16.66 -11.81
CA HIS A 119 -4.83 -17.75 -12.73
C HIS A 119 -3.94 -18.97 -12.47
N GLY A 120 -4.52 -20.15 -12.67
CA GLY A 120 -3.83 -21.42 -12.56
C GLY A 120 -3.70 -21.95 -11.12
N ALA A 121 -3.26 -23.19 -11.02
CA ALA A 121 -2.94 -23.82 -9.73
C ALA A 121 -1.48 -23.52 -9.35
N THR A 122 -1.29 -22.66 -8.37
CA THR A 122 0.05 -22.34 -7.85
C THR A 122 0.59 -23.46 -6.97
N GLN A 123 1.92 -23.53 -6.81
CA GLN A 123 2.54 -24.38 -5.80
C GLN A 123 2.06 -23.98 -4.39
N PRO A 124 2.08 -24.89 -3.40
CA PRO A 124 1.65 -24.60 -2.03
C PRO A 124 2.31 -23.34 -1.42
N GLU A 125 3.58 -23.13 -1.72
CA GLU A 125 4.33 -21.94 -1.33
C GLU A 125 5.45 -21.66 -2.36
N GLY A 126 5.94 -20.44 -2.39
CA GLY A 126 7.03 -20.08 -3.29
C GLY A 126 7.72 -18.78 -2.92
N ILE A 127 8.95 -18.69 -3.41
CA ILE A 127 9.78 -17.48 -3.32
C ILE A 127 10.00 -16.98 -4.75
N ILE A 128 9.66 -15.70 -4.98
CA ILE A 128 9.91 -15.04 -6.26
C ILE A 128 10.97 -13.97 -6.01
N GLU A 129 12.17 -14.24 -6.49
CA GLU A 129 13.33 -13.36 -6.36
C GLU A 129 13.79 -12.97 -7.77
N ALA A 130 13.20 -11.93 -8.31
CA ALA A 130 13.38 -11.49 -9.69
C ALA A 130 13.43 -9.95 -9.76
N PRO A 131 14.55 -9.37 -10.23
CA PRO A 131 14.69 -7.91 -10.30
C PRO A 131 13.68 -7.28 -11.26
N ILE A 132 13.18 -6.09 -10.90
CA ILE A 132 12.13 -5.39 -11.65
C ILE A 132 12.66 -4.08 -12.22
N ALA A 133 12.46 -3.88 -13.52
CA ALA A 133 12.72 -2.65 -14.25
C ALA A 133 11.44 -2.06 -14.86
N ARG A 134 11.52 -0.86 -15.40
CA ARG A 134 10.49 -0.31 -16.28
C ARG A 134 10.57 -1.06 -17.63
N ALA A 135 9.42 -1.37 -18.23
CA ALA A 135 9.40 -1.92 -19.58
C ALA A 135 9.91 -0.88 -20.59
N ASN A 136 10.55 -1.34 -21.66
CA ASN A 136 11.18 -0.45 -22.64
C ASN A 136 10.15 0.30 -23.50
N ASP A 137 9.00 -0.32 -23.72
CA ASP A 137 7.89 0.12 -24.58
C ASP A 137 6.77 0.86 -23.82
N SER A 138 6.91 1.01 -22.51
CA SER A 138 5.84 1.60 -21.68
C SER A 138 6.39 2.40 -20.50
N ILE A 139 5.80 3.57 -20.28
CA ILE A 139 6.08 4.39 -19.09
C ILE A 139 5.39 3.83 -17.82
N ILE A 140 4.37 2.99 -17.96
CA ILE A 140 3.53 2.47 -16.88
C ILE A 140 3.99 1.07 -16.49
N THR A 141 4.18 0.16 -17.43
CA THR A 141 4.47 -1.25 -17.17
C THR A 141 5.85 -1.48 -16.57
N ARG A 142 5.94 -2.56 -15.82
CA ARG A 142 7.18 -3.08 -15.24
C ARG A 142 7.40 -4.49 -15.77
N GLN A 143 8.65 -4.94 -15.78
CA GLN A 143 9.01 -6.29 -16.19
C GLN A 143 10.15 -6.83 -15.34
N VAL A 144 10.27 -8.14 -15.28
CA VAL A 144 11.47 -8.78 -14.75
C VAL A 144 12.62 -8.52 -15.73
N SER A 145 13.75 -8.06 -15.20
CA SER A 145 14.93 -7.75 -16.00
C SER A 145 16.19 -7.85 -15.13
N SER A 146 17.27 -8.43 -15.66
CA SER A 146 18.56 -8.52 -14.97
C SER A 146 19.16 -7.16 -14.61
N THR A 147 18.78 -6.08 -15.31
CA THR A 147 19.19 -4.69 -15.03
C THR A 147 18.24 -3.98 -14.05
N GLY A 148 17.20 -4.67 -13.58
CA GLY A 148 16.20 -4.14 -12.68
C GLY A 148 16.70 -3.98 -11.23
N LYS A 149 15.86 -3.31 -10.43
CA LYS A 149 16.10 -3.21 -8.99
C LYS A 149 15.72 -4.53 -8.32
N TYR A 150 16.55 -4.99 -7.39
CA TYR A 150 16.26 -6.17 -6.58
C TYR A 150 14.83 -6.16 -6.03
N ALA A 151 14.13 -7.27 -6.21
CA ALA A 151 12.76 -7.45 -5.75
C ALA A 151 12.57 -8.90 -5.27
N LYS A 152 11.89 -9.05 -4.11
CA LYS A 152 11.60 -10.34 -3.49
C LYS A 152 10.21 -10.36 -2.89
N SER A 153 9.44 -11.37 -3.26
CA SER A 153 8.13 -11.70 -2.72
C SER A 153 8.10 -13.17 -2.29
N THR A 154 7.37 -13.50 -1.24
CA THR A 154 7.04 -14.88 -0.89
C THR A 154 5.53 -15.04 -0.91
N TYR A 155 5.05 -16.23 -1.28
CA TYR A 155 3.62 -16.51 -1.24
C TYR A 155 3.34 -17.88 -0.64
N ARG A 156 2.13 -18.03 -0.12
CA ARG A 156 1.54 -19.28 0.32
C ARG A 156 0.14 -19.39 -0.28
N THR A 157 -0.15 -20.49 -0.95
CA THR A 157 -1.46 -20.80 -1.48
C THR A 157 -2.39 -21.18 -0.31
N LEU A 158 -3.44 -20.40 -0.12
CA LEU A 158 -4.45 -20.64 0.91
C LEU A 158 -5.48 -21.65 0.45
N ASN A 159 -5.85 -21.54 -0.83
CA ASN A 159 -6.78 -22.45 -1.48
C ASN A 159 -6.57 -22.43 -3.00
N SER A 160 -6.91 -23.54 -3.66
CA SER A 160 -6.85 -23.65 -5.11
C SER A 160 -8.01 -24.50 -5.61
N LYS A 161 -8.72 -24.05 -6.62
CA LYS A 161 -9.78 -24.82 -7.29
C LYS A 161 -9.76 -24.53 -8.77
N GLN A 162 -10.05 -25.58 -9.59
CA GLN A 162 -10.07 -25.44 -11.05
C GLN A 162 -8.77 -24.78 -11.56
N ASN A 163 -8.89 -23.56 -12.10
CA ASN A 163 -7.79 -22.79 -12.67
C ASN A 163 -7.55 -21.46 -11.92
N VAL A 164 -7.87 -21.40 -10.63
CA VAL A 164 -7.74 -20.20 -9.79
C VAL A 164 -7.10 -20.56 -8.46
N SER A 165 -6.12 -19.76 -8.02
CA SER A 165 -5.52 -19.84 -6.70
C SER A 165 -5.75 -18.57 -5.89
N LEU A 166 -6.07 -18.75 -4.61
CA LEU A 166 -6.10 -17.72 -3.57
C LEU A 166 -4.78 -17.78 -2.81
N CYS A 167 -3.98 -16.72 -2.89
CA CYS A 167 -2.64 -16.68 -2.32
C CYS A 167 -2.51 -15.57 -1.27
N GLU A 168 -1.85 -15.88 -0.15
CA GLU A 168 -1.29 -14.88 0.76
C GLU A 168 0.13 -14.53 0.29
N VAL A 169 0.41 -13.24 0.13
CA VAL A 169 1.69 -12.75 -0.39
C VAL A 169 2.35 -11.82 0.60
N THR A 170 3.63 -12.05 0.90
CA THR A 170 4.45 -11.18 1.74
C THR A 170 5.49 -10.46 0.88
N LEU A 171 5.56 -9.12 1.00
CA LEU A 171 6.55 -8.31 0.33
C LEU A 171 7.80 -8.11 1.20
N HIS A 172 8.97 -8.50 0.69
CA HIS A 172 10.27 -8.20 1.30
C HIS A 172 10.88 -6.90 0.74
N THR A 173 10.42 -6.47 -0.42
CA THR A 173 10.74 -5.20 -1.08
C THR A 173 9.45 -4.56 -1.59
N GLY A 174 9.47 -3.27 -1.95
CA GLY A 174 8.28 -2.54 -2.42
C GLY A 174 8.51 -1.86 -3.77
N ARG A 175 8.68 -2.64 -4.86
CA ARG A 175 8.77 -2.09 -6.22
C ARG A 175 7.39 -1.85 -6.80
N THR A 176 7.27 -0.87 -7.70
CA THR A 176 6.02 -0.61 -8.42
C THR A 176 5.53 -1.88 -9.11
N HIS A 177 4.25 -2.21 -8.97
CA HIS A 177 3.59 -3.40 -9.52
C HIS A 177 4.24 -4.74 -9.12
N GLN A 178 5.03 -4.81 -8.04
CA GLN A 178 5.87 -5.96 -7.75
C GLN A 178 5.11 -7.28 -7.72
N ILE A 179 4.01 -7.40 -6.97
CA ILE A 179 3.24 -8.66 -6.91
C ILE A 179 2.70 -9.02 -8.29
N ARG A 180 2.17 -8.07 -9.01
CA ARG A 180 1.57 -8.23 -10.35
C ARG A 180 2.59 -8.78 -11.35
N VAL A 181 3.78 -8.16 -11.41
CA VAL A 181 4.91 -8.58 -12.27
C VAL A 181 5.46 -9.94 -11.84
N HIS A 182 5.63 -10.17 -10.54
CA HIS A 182 6.14 -11.44 -10.03
C HIS A 182 5.21 -12.61 -10.33
N PHE A 183 3.90 -12.42 -10.16
CA PHE A 183 2.93 -13.47 -10.47
C PHE A 183 2.81 -13.72 -11.98
N GLN A 184 2.86 -12.68 -12.82
CA GLN A 184 3.00 -12.85 -14.26
C GLN A 184 4.26 -13.65 -14.63
N TYR A 185 5.41 -13.30 -14.02
CA TYR A 185 6.70 -13.93 -14.31
C TYR A 185 6.70 -15.44 -14.02
N ILE A 186 5.99 -15.88 -12.99
CA ILE A 186 5.86 -17.31 -12.67
C ILE A 186 4.69 -17.99 -13.41
N GLY A 187 4.06 -17.32 -14.39
CA GLY A 187 2.96 -17.87 -15.20
C GLY A 187 1.58 -17.86 -14.55
N HIS A 188 1.40 -17.14 -13.44
CA HIS A 188 0.16 -17.04 -12.70
C HIS A 188 -0.31 -15.58 -12.55
N PRO A 189 -0.62 -14.85 -13.65
CA PRO A 189 -1.02 -13.45 -13.57
C PRO A 189 -2.27 -13.28 -12.69
N LEU A 190 -2.40 -12.12 -12.02
CA LEU A 190 -3.53 -11.86 -11.15
C LEU A 190 -4.82 -11.74 -11.97
N ILE A 191 -5.91 -12.29 -11.46
CA ILE A 191 -7.23 -12.20 -12.10
C ILE A 191 -7.65 -10.74 -12.20
N GLY A 192 -8.14 -10.32 -13.39
CA GLY A 192 -8.53 -8.95 -13.69
C GLY A 192 -7.37 -7.99 -13.99
N ASP A 193 -6.12 -8.50 -14.06
CA ASP A 193 -4.95 -7.68 -14.38
C ASP A 193 -4.66 -7.64 -15.88
N ALA A 194 -5.43 -6.85 -16.63
CA ALA A 194 -5.27 -6.71 -18.06
C ALA A 194 -3.87 -6.23 -18.47
N LEU A 195 -3.18 -5.46 -17.61
CA LEU A 195 -1.84 -4.94 -17.89
C LEU A 195 -0.77 -6.04 -17.92
N TYR A 196 -1.01 -7.15 -17.21
CA TYR A 196 -0.07 -8.26 -17.04
C TYR A 196 -0.63 -9.61 -17.50
N GLY A 197 -1.65 -9.59 -18.38
CA GLY A 197 -2.18 -10.81 -19.00
C GLY A 197 -3.15 -11.61 -18.14
N GLY A 198 -3.66 -11.03 -17.07
CA GLY A 198 -4.66 -11.63 -16.20
C GLY A 198 -6.09 -11.25 -16.57
N ASN A 199 -6.41 -11.11 -17.86
CA ASN A 199 -7.74 -10.75 -18.32
C ASN A 199 -8.80 -11.73 -17.81
N HIS A 200 -9.99 -11.20 -17.50
CA HIS A 200 -11.16 -11.97 -17.08
C HIS A 200 -12.43 -11.26 -17.55
N ASP A 201 -13.40 -12.00 -18.08
CA ASP A 201 -14.59 -11.43 -18.71
C ASP A 201 -15.45 -10.57 -17.78
N MET A 202 -15.53 -10.94 -16.50
CA MET A 202 -16.36 -10.24 -15.51
C MET A 202 -15.55 -9.39 -14.52
N ILE A 203 -14.22 -9.53 -14.48
CA ILE A 203 -13.37 -8.86 -13.47
C ILE A 203 -12.32 -8.02 -14.19
N HIS A 204 -12.46 -6.70 -14.12
CA HIS A 204 -11.64 -5.75 -14.87
C HIS A 204 -10.56 -5.05 -14.05
N ASN A 205 -10.53 -5.29 -12.74
CA ASN A 205 -9.51 -4.77 -11.83
C ASN A 205 -8.77 -5.93 -11.16
N HIS A 206 -7.45 -5.85 -11.08
CA HIS A 206 -6.67 -6.93 -10.49
C HIS A 206 -7.09 -7.24 -9.06
N CYS A 207 -7.33 -8.51 -8.77
CA CYS A 207 -7.73 -9.01 -7.47
C CYS A 207 -6.52 -9.03 -6.51
N LEU A 208 -6.24 -7.90 -5.88
CA LEU A 208 -5.14 -7.72 -4.94
C LEU A 208 -5.56 -6.78 -3.81
N GLN A 209 -5.38 -7.22 -2.57
CA GLN A 209 -5.72 -6.44 -1.39
C GLN A 209 -4.57 -6.48 -0.36
N CYS A 210 -4.15 -5.31 0.13
CA CYS A 210 -3.25 -5.21 1.29
C CYS A 210 -4.06 -5.43 2.56
N THR A 211 -3.91 -6.61 3.17
CA THR A 211 -4.75 -7.05 4.29
C THR A 211 -4.10 -6.87 5.65
N ALA A 212 -2.77 -6.72 5.71
CA ALA A 212 -2.11 -6.51 6.99
C ALA A 212 -0.89 -5.60 6.89
N LEU A 213 -0.73 -4.76 7.91
CA LEU A 213 0.45 -3.94 8.18
C LEU A 213 0.97 -4.24 9.57
N GLN A 214 2.28 -4.43 9.70
CA GLN A 214 2.95 -4.58 10.98
C GLN A 214 4.26 -3.79 10.99
N PHE A 215 4.44 -2.94 11.98
CA PHE A 215 5.63 -2.10 12.14
C PHE A 215 5.79 -1.63 13.59
N LYS A 216 6.97 -1.12 13.91
CA LYS A 216 7.22 -0.48 15.21
C LYS A 216 6.79 0.99 15.14
N HIS A 217 5.95 1.43 16.08
CA HIS A 217 5.52 2.83 16.14
C HIS A 217 6.74 3.75 16.42
N PRO A 218 6.95 4.82 15.62
CA PRO A 218 8.19 5.63 15.70
C PRO A 218 8.36 6.37 17.02
N ILE A 219 7.26 6.75 17.67
CA ILE A 219 7.28 7.53 18.93
C ILE A 219 6.98 6.64 20.13
N LEU A 220 5.90 5.87 20.09
CA LEU A 220 5.44 5.05 21.21
C LEU A 220 6.23 3.75 21.40
N HIS A 221 7.10 3.41 20.43
CA HIS A 221 7.96 2.22 20.42
C HIS A 221 7.23 0.87 20.60
N LYS A 222 5.90 0.87 20.53
CA LYS A 222 5.07 -0.35 20.52
C LYS A 222 4.93 -0.93 19.11
N THR A 223 4.67 -2.22 19.01
CA THR A 223 4.33 -2.84 17.71
C THR A 223 2.87 -2.53 17.39
N ILE A 224 2.66 -1.93 16.22
CA ILE A 224 1.34 -1.79 15.59
C ILE A 224 1.16 -2.98 14.67
N SER A 225 0.04 -3.69 14.82
CA SER A 225 -0.33 -4.82 13.96
C SER A 225 -1.81 -4.69 13.62
N ILE A 226 -2.08 -4.33 12.37
CA ILE A 226 -3.43 -4.11 11.85
C ILE A 226 -3.72 -5.17 10.80
N THR A 227 -4.89 -5.77 10.88
CA THR A 227 -5.37 -6.74 9.88
C THR A 227 -6.83 -6.44 9.58
N ILE A 228 -7.18 -6.48 8.30
CA ILE A 228 -8.57 -6.38 7.80
C ILE A 228 -8.98 -7.68 7.14
N ASP A 229 -10.29 -7.91 7.01
CA ASP A 229 -10.82 -9.07 6.30
C ASP A 229 -10.67 -8.93 4.77
N TYR A 230 -10.83 -10.05 4.08
CA TYR A 230 -10.80 -10.12 2.61
C TYR A 230 -12.00 -10.89 2.05
N LYS A 231 -13.15 -10.70 2.69
CA LYS A 231 -14.41 -11.40 2.31
C LYS A 231 -14.77 -11.21 0.85
N GLN A 232 -14.54 -10.01 0.30
CA GLN A 232 -14.82 -9.74 -1.12
C GLN A 232 -14.01 -10.66 -2.04
N LEU A 233 -12.70 -10.85 -1.76
CA LEU A 233 -11.87 -11.76 -2.54
C LEU A 233 -12.27 -13.22 -2.34
N ILE A 234 -12.72 -13.62 -1.14
CA ILE A 234 -13.28 -14.97 -0.90
C ILE A 234 -14.57 -15.16 -1.71
N CYS A 235 -15.47 -14.17 -1.72
CA CYS A 235 -16.70 -14.25 -2.52
C CYS A 235 -16.36 -14.40 -4.02
N LEU A 236 -15.45 -13.58 -4.55
CA LEU A 236 -15.00 -13.71 -5.94
C LEU A 236 -14.37 -15.07 -6.20
N TYR A 237 -13.48 -15.55 -5.32
CA TYR A 237 -12.90 -16.88 -5.44
C TYR A 237 -13.96 -17.98 -5.49
N ASN A 238 -15.02 -17.87 -4.71
CA ASN A 238 -16.10 -18.87 -4.69
C ASN A 238 -16.97 -18.83 -5.94
N MET A 239 -17.07 -17.69 -6.61
CA MET A 239 -17.81 -17.50 -7.88
C MET A 239 -17.04 -17.99 -9.11
N LEU A 240 -15.71 -17.95 -9.08
CA LEU A 240 -14.81 -18.43 -10.14
C LEU A 240 -14.61 -19.94 -10.08
#